data_55a2888f449e5cd1b174d80f7c89e8a5
#
_entry.id   55a2888f449e5cd1b174d80f7c89e8a5
#
_cell.length_a   1.000
_cell.length_b   1.000
_cell.length_c   1.000
_cell.angle_alpha   90.00
_cell.angle_beta   90.00
_cell.angle_gamma   90.00
#
_symmetry.space_group_name_H-M   'P 1'
#
loop_
_entity.id
_entity.type
_entity.pdbx_description
1 polymer ?
#
loop_
_entity_poly.entity_id
_entity_poly.type
_entity_poly.pdbx_seq_one_letter_code
_entity_poly.pdbx_strand_id
1 'polypeptide(L)'
;MSISNDVTYTPLFTGTDLRGWTQIPRSYGPLYPGGPEVLDVLDLFPADYQERADAHPARWTVEDGAVVGRQDPPGSGYGGYLLSEEDFGDFELVVEAKPDWPADTGIMIRRRPDSWAGLQILVDHRKSGSIGGFFGNGIASFHAVPFALDARYDDRGNAIGLGPDDPATSVEPFTEAKRAMLTRAADLDEFLRVWKWGDWNEFRIRCVGALPAVTVWINDLLVAEIDLATLEAPNYDPQAVQEFLGPAGRIAFEVHDNDPAPGLAEERWAPDAACRWRNARIARL
;
A
#
# COMPACT_ATOMS: atom_id res chain seq x y z
N MET A 1 -1.46 33.84 -18.07
CA MET A 1 -0.21 33.76 -17.31
C MET A 1 -0.14 32.36 -16.72
N SER A 2 0.68 31.51 -17.31
CA SER A 2 0.91 30.16 -16.78
C SER A 2 1.88 30.32 -15.61
N ILE A 3 1.37 30.16 -14.39
CA ILE A 3 2.25 29.99 -13.22
C ILE A 3 2.74 28.56 -13.31
N SER A 4 3.94 28.37 -13.87
CA SER A 4 4.72 27.16 -13.66
C SER A 4 5.11 27.17 -12.17
N ASN A 5 4.34 26.49 -11.34
CA ASN A 5 4.80 26.13 -10.01
C ASN A 5 5.89 25.07 -10.22
N ASP A 6 7.15 25.51 -10.29
CA ASP A 6 8.30 24.60 -10.25
C ASP A 6 8.31 23.93 -8.87
N VAL A 7 7.68 22.76 -8.79
CA VAL A 7 7.65 21.94 -7.60
C VAL A 7 9.05 21.38 -7.38
N THR A 8 9.70 21.77 -6.28
CA THR A 8 11.05 21.31 -5.96
C THR A 8 10.99 20.02 -5.16
N TYR A 9 11.53 18.94 -5.73
CA TYR A 9 11.61 17.65 -5.07
C TYR A 9 12.90 17.48 -4.28
N THR A 10 12.76 16.89 -3.09
CA THR A 10 13.87 16.45 -2.25
C THR A 10 13.93 14.93 -2.26
N PRO A 11 15.11 14.29 -2.47
CA PRO A 11 15.25 12.85 -2.37
C PRO A 11 14.89 12.34 -0.97
N LEU A 12 14.12 11.25 -0.90
CA LEU A 12 13.82 10.52 0.34
C LEU A 12 14.80 9.36 0.57
N PHE A 13 15.38 8.80 -0.51
CA PHE A 13 16.44 7.81 -0.45
C PHE A 13 17.68 8.31 -1.15
N THR A 14 18.83 8.05 -0.55
CA THR A 14 20.14 8.29 -1.18
C THR A 14 20.54 7.16 -2.12
N GLY A 15 19.91 5.99 -2.01
CA GLY A 15 20.28 4.75 -2.71
C GLY A 15 21.51 4.04 -2.11
N THR A 16 22.03 4.52 -0.97
CA THR A 16 23.24 3.97 -0.34
C THR A 16 23.00 3.39 1.05
N ASP A 17 22.02 3.93 1.77
CA ASP A 17 21.65 3.51 3.13
C ASP A 17 20.18 3.82 3.44
N LEU A 18 19.75 3.45 4.65
CA LEU A 18 18.37 3.66 5.15
C LEU A 18 18.31 4.79 6.19
N ARG A 19 19.23 5.75 6.18
CA ARG A 19 19.18 6.90 7.10
C ARG A 19 17.91 7.72 6.89
N GLY A 20 17.26 8.10 7.99
CA GLY A 20 15.95 8.77 7.98
C GLY A 20 14.77 7.81 7.93
N TRP A 21 15.04 6.48 8.05
CA TRP A 21 14.04 5.43 8.05
C TRP A 21 14.24 4.44 9.19
N THR A 22 13.15 3.98 9.77
CA THR A 22 13.13 2.96 10.84
C THR A 22 12.40 1.72 10.35
N GLN A 23 12.98 0.55 10.59
CA GLN A 23 12.33 -0.74 10.33
C GLN A 23 11.48 -1.11 11.54
N ILE A 24 10.21 -1.42 11.29
CA ILE A 24 9.28 -1.85 12.34
C ILE A 24 8.50 -3.09 11.88
N PRO A 25 8.12 -3.99 12.80
CA PRO A 25 7.26 -5.12 12.46
C PRO A 25 5.88 -4.64 11.99
N ARG A 26 5.19 -5.50 11.24
CA ARG A 26 3.78 -5.30 10.97
C ARG A 26 2.99 -5.55 12.26
N SER A 27 2.15 -4.62 12.60
CA SER A 27 1.25 -4.72 13.75
C SER A 27 -0.15 -4.32 13.31
N TYR A 28 -1.13 -4.86 13.99
CA TYR A 28 -2.52 -4.45 13.86
C TYR A 28 -2.93 -3.56 15.05
N GLY A 29 -4.01 -2.85 14.89
CA GLY A 29 -4.60 -1.98 15.90
C GLY A 29 -6.11 -1.88 15.69
N PRO A 30 -6.77 -0.83 16.16
CA PRO A 30 -8.21 -0.69 16.05
C PRO A 30 -8.65 -0.59 14.59
N LEU A 31 -9.84 -1.11 14.28
CA LEU A 31 -10.46 -1.02 12.95
C LEU A 31 -10.80 0.42 12.55
N TYR A 32 -11.12 1.25 13.52
CA TYR A 32 -11.44 2.68 13.37
C TYR A 32 -11.19 3.40 14.70
N PRO A 33 -11.09 4.72 14.72
CA PRO A 33 -10.86 5.48 15.96
C PRO A 33 -11.89 5.14 17.05
N GLY A 34 -11.42 4.58 18.18
CA GLY A 34 -12.29 4.11 19.27
C GLY A 34 -13.01 2.78 19.02
N GLY A 35 -12.73 2.12 17.90
CA GLY A 35 -13.29 0.83 17.55
C GLY A 35 -12.55 -0.35 18.19
N PRO A 36 -13.00 -1.59 17.93
CA PRO A 36 -12.35 -2.79 18.44
C PRO A 36 -11.01 -3.05 17.72
N GLU A 37 -10.11 -3.75 18.39
CA GLU A 37 -8.85 -4.23 17.81
C GLU A 37 -9.11 -5.29 16.73
N VAL A 38 -8.35 -5.24 15.64
CA VAL A 38 -8.44 -6.21 14.53
C VAL A 38 -8.26 -7.63 15.04
N LEU A 39 -7.26 -7.86 15.88
CA LEU A 39 -6.93 -9.20 16.41
C LEU A 39 -8.03 -9.77 17.34
N ASP A 40 -8.85 -8.93 17.95
CA ASP A 40 -9.97 -9.36 18.80
C ASP A 40 -11.23 -9.70 18.00
N VAL A 41 -11.39 -9.11 16.82
CA VAL A 41 -12.63 -9.25 16.02
C VAL A 41 -12.49 -10.29 14.92
N LEU A 42 -11.32 -10.35 14.30
CA LEU A 42 -11.02 -11.35 13.29
C LEU A 42 -10.44 -12.59 13.98
N ASP A 43 -11.30 -13.56 14.29
CA ASP A 43 -10.91 -14.88 14.86
C ASP A 43 -10.13 -15.73 13.82
N LEU A 44 -9.15 -15.10 13.17
CA LEU A 44 -8.31 -15.71 12.14
C LEU A 44 -6.85 -15.78 12.58
N PHE A 45 -6.45 -14.92 13.52
CA PHE A 45 -5.09 -14.83 13.97
C PHE A 45 -4.81 -15.72 15.17
N PRO A 46 -3.67 -16.42 15.24
CA PRO A 46 -3.28 -17.12 16.44
C PRO A 46 -3.04 -16.13 17.60
N ALA A 47 -3.31 -16.57 18.83
CA ALA A 47 -3.22 -15.71 20.03
C ALA A 47 -1.81 -15.09 20.25
N ASP A 48 -0.77 -15.71 19.72
CA ASP A 48 0.62 -15.27 19.78
C ASP A 48 1.08 -14.54 18.51
N TYR A 49 0.14 -14.12 17.64
CA TYR A 49 0.46 -13.50 16.35
C TYR A 49 1.37 -12.29 16.51
N GLN A 50 1.03 -11.35 17.40
CA GLN A 50 1.81 -10.11 17.55
C GLN A 50 3.21 -10.40 18.08
N GLU A 51 3.35 -11.33 19.04
CA GLU A 51 4.68 -11.72 19.57
C GLU A 51 5.56 -12.30 18.45
N ARG A 52 4.99 -13.11 17.56
CA ARG A 52 5.71 -13.67 16.41
C ARG A 52 6.02 -12.60 15.36
N ALA A 53 5.08 -11.71 15.07
CA ALA A 53 5.31 -10.60 14.14
C ALA A 53 6.45 -9.69 14.64
N ASP A 54 6.49 -9.39 15.93
CA ASP A 54 7.55 -8.60 16.56
C ASP A 54 8.93 -9.31 16.48
N ALA A 55 8.93 -10.64 16.58
CA ALA A 55 10.15 -11.46 16.48
C ALA A 55 10.65 -11.61 15.03
N HIS A 56 9.78 -11.38 14.04
CA HIS A 56 10.06 -11.58 12.62
C HIS A 56 9.67 -10.35 11.78
N PRO A 57 10.23 -9.17 12.07
CA PRO A 57 10.00 -8.01 11.23
C PRO A 57 10.57 -8.26 9.82
N ALA A 58 9.99 -7.61 8.82
CA ALA A 58 10.54 -7.67 7.48
C ALA A 58 11.99 -7.14 7.46
N ARG A 59 12.80 -7.70 6.58
CA ARG A 59 14.17 -7.23 6.35
C ARG A 59 14.21 -6.22 5.22
N TRP A 60 14.83 -5.08 5.50
CA TRP A 60 15.05 -4.01 4.54
C TRP A 60 16.54 -3.82 4.30
N THR A 61 16.94 -3.81 3.04
CA THR A 61 18.33 -3.64 2.60
C THR A 61 18.42 -2.63 1.46
N VAL A 62 19.63 -2.19 1.16
CA VAL A 62 19.89 -1.42 -0.07
C VAL A 62 20.71 -2.31 -1.01
N GLU A 63 20.21 -2.54 -2.20
CA GLU A 63 20.80 -3.40 -3.23
C GLU A 63 20.74 -2.65 -4.57
N ASP A 64 21.87 -2.48 -5.24
CA ASP A 64 21.97 -1.81 -6.55
C ASP A 64 21.27 -0.44 -6.62
N GLY A 65 21.38 0.34 -5.55
CA GLY A 65 20.75 1.67 -5.44
C GLY A 65 19.25 1.67 -5.16
N ALA A 66 18.65 0.51 -4.93
CA ALA A 66 17.25 0.35 -4.56
C ALA A 66 17.10 -0.12 -3.10
N VAL A 67 16.07 0.34 -2.44
CA VAL A 67 15.60 -0.21 -1.16
C VAL A 67 14.80 -1.47 -1.46
N VAL A 68 15.11 -2.55 -0.75
CA VAL A 68 14.52 -3.88 -0.98
C VAL A 68 13.93 -4.42 0.31
N GLY A 69 12.63 -4.72 0.29
CA GLY A 69 11.89 -5.33 1.39
C GLY A 69 11.58 -6.80 1.13
N ARG A 70 11.78 -7.65 2.14
CA ARG A 70 11.49 -9.09 2.11
C ARG A 70 10.95 -9.56 3.46
N GLN A 71 10.18 -10.64 3.46
CA GLN A 71 9.93 -11.38 4.70
C GLN A 71 11.23 -11.98 5.25
N ASP A 72 11.39 -12.02 6.57
CA ASP A 72 12.59 -12.54 7.24
C ASP A 72 12.23 -13.44 8.43
N PRO A 73 12.60 -14.73 8.42
CA PRO A 73 13.22 -15.43 7.30
C PRO A 73 12.27 -15.56 6.10
N PRO A 74 12.81 -15.86 4.89
CA PRO A 74 11.96 -16.09 3.71
C PRO A 74 10.85 -17.09 4.00
N GLY A 75 9.60 -16.72 3.66
CA GLY A 75 8.44 -17.55 3.93
C GLY A 75 7.99 -17.59 5.40
N SER A 76 8.48 -16.67 6.24
CA SER A 76 8.03 -16.55 7.64
C SER A 76 6.53 -16.28 7.78
N GLY A 77 5.92 -15.67 6.76
CA GLY A 77 4.55 -15.22 6.79
C GLY A 77 4.33 -13.92 7.56
N TYR A 78 5.39 -13.30 8.09
CA TYR A 78 5.32 -12.03 8.80
C TYR A 78 5.89 -10.89 7.97
N GLY A 79 5.29 -9.71 8.15
CA GLY A 79 5.65 -8.51 7.41
C GLY A 79 6.24 -7.41 8.28
N GLY A 80 6.40 -6.24 7.68
CA GLY A 80 6.89 -5.06 8.38
C GLY A 80 6.88 -3.84 7.51
N TYR A 81 7.25 -2.73 8.11
CA TYR A 81 7.31 -1.43 7.43
C TYR A 81 8.71 -0.85 7.50
N LEU A 82 9.08 -0.15 6.42
CA LEU A 82 10.15 0.84 6.43
C LEU A 82 9.48 2.21 6.58
N LEU A 83 9.57 2.80 7.77
CA LEU A 83 8.86 4.00 8.20
C LEU A 83 9.78 5.21 8.17
N SER A 84 9.37 6.31 7.54
CA SER A 84 10.13 7.57 7.58
C SER A 84 10.22 8.11 9.01
N GLU A 85 11.36 8.75 9.36
CA GLU A 85 11.53 9.44 10.65
C GLU A 85 10.92 10.85 10.63
N GLU A 86 10.56 11.34 9.46
CA GLU A 86 9.97 12.65 9.23
C GLU A 86 8.47 12.54 8.92
N ASP A 87 7.70 13.52 9.39
CA ASP A 87 6.28 13.65 9.09
C ASP A 87 6.06 14.58 7.88
N PHE A 88 5.03 14.25 7.09
CA PHE A 88 4.65 14.98 5.90
C PHE A 88 3.17 15.41 5.98
N GLY A 89 2.93 16.70 5.78
CA GLY A 89 1.60 17.28 5.64
C GLY A 89 1.08 17.16 4.23
N ASP A 90 0.94 18.27 3.53
CA ASP A 90 0.61 18.28 2.10
C ASP A 90 1.87 18.05 1.27
N PHE A 91 1.78 17.12 0.31
CA PHE A 91 2.95 16.74 -0.50
C PHE A 91 2.58 16.14 -1.85
N GLU A 92 3.58 16.08 -2.72
CA GLU A 92 3.60 15.18 -3.87
C GLU A 92 4.83 14.25 -3.73
N LEU A 93 4.57 12.94 -3.67
CA LEU A 93 5.57 11.88 -3.62
C LEU A 93 5.70 11.25 -5.00
N VAL A 94 6.94 11.04 -5.44
CA VAL A 94 7.24 10.23 -6.62
C VAL A 94 8.20 9.12 -6.21
N VAL A 95 7.88 7.88 -6.59
CA VAL A 95 8.70 6.71 -6.30
C VAL A 95 8.52 5.64 -7.37
N GLU A 96 9.57 4.92 -7.70
CA GLU A 96 9.49 3.75 -8.56
C GLU A 96 9.43 2.47 -7.73
N ALA A 97 8.48 1.59 -8.07
CA ALA A 97 8.30 0.27 -7.46
C ALA A 97 8.51 -0.86 -8.47
N LYS A 98 9.08 -1.96 -7.99
CA LYS A 98 9.23 -3.22 -8.74
C LYS A 98 8.95 -4.39 -7.82
N PRO A 99 7.68 -4.79 -7.67
CA PRO A 99 7.29 -5.96 -6.90
C PRO A 99 7.53 -7.25 -7.68
N ASP A 100 7.92 -8.32 -6.98
CA ASP A 100 7.85 -9.69 -7.50
C ASP A 100 6.39 -10.20 -7.51
N TRP A 101 6.14 -11.39 -8.06
CA TRP A 101 4.83 -12.04 -8.05
C TRP A 101 4.88 -13.39 -7.34
N PRO A 102 3.96 -13.66 -6.39
CA PRO A 102 3.12 -12.67 -5.69
C PRO A 102 3.91 -11.92 -4.63
N ALA A 103 3.65 -10.62 -4.51
CA ALA A 103 4.13 -9.76 -3.43
C ALA A 103 3.10 -8.66 -3.14
N ASP A 104 2.35 -8.81 -2.05
CA ASP A 104 1.43 -7.82 -1.54
C ASP A 104 2.20 -6.72 -0.80
N THR A 105 2.12 -5.51 -1.28
CA THR A 105 2.86 -4.39 -0.71
C THR A 105 2.05 -3.09 -0.82
N GLY A 106 2.59 -2.01 -0.29
CA GLY A 106 1.90 -0.73 -0.33
C GLY A 106 2.77 0.44 0.08
N ILE A 107 2.23 1.62 -0.17
CA ILE A 107 2.79 2.89 0.27
C ILE A 107 1.83 3.48 1.29
N MET A 108 2.24 3.50 2.55
CA MET A 108 1.47 4.16 3.60
C MET A 108 1.74 5.66 3.58
N ILE A 109 0.70 6.46 3.70
CA ILE A 109 0.79 7.90 3.90
C ILE A 109 -0.05 8.31 5.11
N ARG A 110 0.25 9.46 5.71
CA ARG A 110 -0.38 9.91 6.96
C ARG A 110 -0.35 8.84 8.06
N ARG A 111 0.65 7.93 8.01
CA ARG A 111 0.77 6.87 8.98
C ARG A 111 1.19 7.42 10.34
N ARG A 112 0.49 7.02 11.39
CA ARG A 112 0.89 7.35 12.75
C ARG A 112 2.13 6.55 13.16
N PRO A 113 3.10 7.16 13.85
CA PRO A 113 4.29 6.44 14.28
C PRO A 113 4.02 5.40 15.38
N ASP A 114 2.96 5.61 16.16
CA ASP A 114 2.57 4.84 17.35
C ASP A 114 1.38 3.89 17.09
N SER A 115 0.92 3.77 15.84
CA SER A 115 -0.23 2.96 15.47
C SER A 115 -0.07 2.43 14.03
N TRP A 116 -0.84 1.41 13.68
CA TRP A 116 -0.93 0.94 12.30
C TRP A 116 -1.74 1.88 11.39
N ALA A 117 -2.42 2.86 11.99
CA ALA A 117 -3.36 3.72 11.29
C ALA A 117 -2.70 4.63 10.26
N GLY A 118 -3.35 4.77 9.13
CA GLY A 118 -2.97 5.59 8.00
C GLY A 118 -3.74 5.22 6.74
N LEU A 119 -3.48 5.91 5.64
CA LEU A 119 -4.02 5.57 4.33
C LEU A 119 -2.96 4.83 3.53
N GLN A 120 -3.28 3.63 3.06
CA GLN A 120 -2.41 2.85 2.20
C GLN A 120 -2.81 3.05 0.74
N ILE A 121 -1.82 3.32 -0.11
CA ILE A 121 -1.91 3.16 -1.55
C ILE A 121 -1.51 1.72 -1.85
N LEU A 122 -2.44 0.95 -2.40
CA LEU A 122 -2.26 -0.46 -2.66
C LEU A 122 -1.29 -0.71 -3.80
N VAL A 123 -0.41 -1.66 -3.62
CA VAL A 123 0.45 -2.27 -4.63
C VAL A 123 0.33 -3.79 -4.49
N ASP A 124 -0.93 -4.27 -4.47
CA ASP A 124 -1.25 -5.67 -4.25
C ASP A 124 -0.94 -6.47 -5.51
N HIS A 125 0.34 -6.72 -5.74
CA HIS A 125 0.85 -7.46 -6.90
C HIS A 125 0.70 -8.98 -6.67
N ARG A 126 -0.57 -9.41 -6.58
CA ARG A 126 -1.00 -10.77 -6.24
C ARG A 126 -2.38 -11.09 -6.83
N LYS A 127 -2.80 -12.36 -6.72
CA LYS A 127 -4.16 -12.78 -7.08
C LYS A 127 -5.21 -11.98 -6.32
N SER A 128 -6.27 -11.57 -7.02
CA SER A 128 -7.35 -10.70 -6.52
C SER A 128 -6.86 -9.39 -5.90
N GLY A 129 -5.65 -8.97 -6.26
CA GLY A 129 -5.06 -7.72 -5.81
C GLY A 129 -5.58 -6.51 -6.56
N SER A 130 -5.20 -5.32 -6.09
CA SER A 130 -5.43 -4.05 -6.77
C SER A 130 -4.21 -3.16 -6.66
N ILE A 131 -3.93 -2.37 -7.68
CA ILE A 131 -2.78 -1.46 -7.70
C ILE A 131 -3.26 -0.04 -7.93
N GLY A 132 -2.87 0.88 -7.04
CA GLY A 132 -3.25 2.29 -7.08
C GLY A 132 -4.58 2.61 -6.37
N GLY A 133 -5.29 1.62 -5.83
CA GLY A 133 -6.43 1.82 -4.93
C GLY A 133 -5.98 2.18 -3.51
N PHE A 134 -6.93 2.17 -2.56
CA PHE A 134 -6.71 2.61 -1.19
C PHE A 134 -7.25 1.62 -0.16
N PHE A 135 -6.54 1.50 0.96
CA PHE A 135 -7.04 0.84 2.16
C PHE A 135 -6.87 1.75 3.39
N GLY A 136 -7.93 1.85 4.19
CA GLY A 136 -7.96 2.70 5.37
C GLY A 136 -7.54 1.98 6.64
N ASN A 137 -6.25 1.77 6.87
CA ASN A 137 -5.75 1.11 8.08
C ASN A 137 -6.12 1.89 9.33
N GLY A 138 -6.87 1.28 10.26
CA GLY A 138 -7.30 1.93 11.51
C GLY A 138 -8.22 3.14 11.34
N ILE A 139 -8.70 3.39 10.13
CA ILE A 139 -9.61 4.49 9.78
C ILE A 139 -10.83 3.95 9.02
N ALA A 140 -11.49 2.97 9.60
CA ALA A 140 -12.64 2.21 9.14
C ALA A 140 -12.35 0.98 8.28
N SER A 141 -11.09 0.67 8.00
CA SER A 141 -10.68 -0.51 7.19
C SER A 141 -11.43 -0.63 5.85
N PHE A 142 -11.82 0.52 5.28
CA PHE A 142 -12.43 0.55 3.96
C PHE A 142 -11.44 0.11 2.89
N HIS A 143 -11.96 -0.49 1.82
CA HIS A 143 -11.17 -0.98 0.68
C HIS A 143 -11.74 -0.37 -0.60
N ALA A 144 -11.11 0.70 -1.09
CA ALA A 144 -11.55 1.46 -2.25
C ALA A 144 -10.63 1.17 -3.44
N VAL A 145 -11.12 0.41 -4.42
CA VAL A 145 -10.28 -0.09 -5.53
C VAL A 145 -10.91 0.15 -6.90
N PRO A 146 -10.11 0.54 -7.90
CA PRO A 146 -10.61 0.74 -9.26
C PRO A 146 -10.94 -0.56 -9.99
N PHE A 147 -10.25 -1.66 -9.69
CA PHE A 147 -10.35 -2.98 -10.32
C PHE A 147 -9.70 -4.05 -9.45
N ALA A 148 -9.87 -5.34 -9.83
CA ALA A 148 -9.10 -6.46 -9.29
C ALA A 148 -8.28 -7.14 -10.38
N LEU A 149 -7.13 -7.68 -9.99
CA LEU A 149 -6.09 -8.24 -10.86
C LEU A 149 -5.78 -9.69 -10.52
N ASP A 150 -5.35 -10.44 -11.53
CA ASP A 150 -4.62 -11.70 -11.38
C ASP A 150 -3.47 -11.76 -12.38
N ALA A 151 -2.56 -12.72 -12.24
CA ALA A 151 -1.55 -12.96 -13.26
C ALA A 151 -2.14 -13.72 -14.46
N ARG A 152 -1.59 -13.44 -15.63
CA ARG A 152 -1.71 -14.31 -16.80
C ARG A 152 -0.57 -15.31 -16.75
N TYR A 153 -0.89 -16.57 -17.04
CA TYR A 153 0.07 -17.66 -16.98
C TYR A 153 0.36 -18.22 -18.38
N ASP A 154 1.58 -18.65 -18.60
CA ASP A 154 1.95 -19.43 -19.78
C ASP A 154 1.52 -20.90 -19.67
N ASP A 155 1.74 -21.69 -20.72
CA ASP A 155 1.37 -23.12 -20.76
C ASP A 155 2.16 -23.98 -19.74
N ARG A 156 3.19 -23.42 -19.09
CA ARG A 156 3.99 -24.04 -18.05
C ARG A 156 3.61 -23.62 -16.65
N GLY A 157 2.62 -22.71 -16.52
CA GLY A 157 2.19 -22.15 -15.25
C GLY A 157 3.06 -21.01 -14.71
N ASN A 158 3.92 -20.41 -15.52
CA ASN A 158 4.68 -19.23 -15.11
C ASN A 158 3.84 -17.97 -15.29
N ALA A 159 3.83 -17.10 -14.31
CA ALA A 159 3.22 -15.79 -14.43
C ALA A 159 4.01 -14.91 -15.41
N ILE A 160 3.33 -14.34 -16.42
CA ILE A 160 3.94 -13.61 -17.53
C ILE A 160 3.39 -12.20 -17.72
N GLY A 161 2.47 -11.76 -16.88
CA GLY A 161 1.85 -10.44 -16.96
C GLY A 161 0.62 -10.36 -16.07
N LEU A 162 0.00 -9.19 -15.98
CA LEU A 162 -1.28 -8.99 -15.31
C LEU A 162 -2.45 -9.15 -16.29
N GLY A 163 -3.59 -9.53 -15.73
CA GLY A 163 -4.89 -9.60 -16.36
C GLY A 163 -6.02 -9.35 -15.37
N PRO A 164 -7.29 -9.46 -15.81
CA PRO A 164 -8.42 -9.36 -14.90
C PRO A 164 -8.45 -10.54 -13.92
N ASP A 165 -8.87 -10.27 -12.68
CA ASP A 165 -9.22 -11.33 -11.74
C ASP A 165 -10.45 -12.10 -12.24
N ASP A 166 -10.46 -13.42 -12.02
CA ASP A 166 -11.63 -14.25 -12.31
C ASP A 166 -12.59 -14.21 -11.10
N PRO A 167 -13.79 -13.63 -11.23
CA PRO A 167 -14.74 -13.55 -10.14
C PRO A 167 -15.12 -14.90 -9.54
N ALA A 168 -15.01 -16.00 -10.32
CA ALA A 168 -15.33 -17.35 -9.83
C ALA A 168 -14.28 -17.93 -8.90
N THR A 169 -13.05 -17.45 -8.98
CA THR A 169 -11.90 -17.90 -8.15
C THR A 169 -11.32 -16.79 -7.29
N SER A 170 -11.96 -15.62 -7.29
CA SER A 170 -11.49 -14.47 -6.52
C SER A 170 -11.50 -14.76 -5.03
N VAL A 171 -10.40 -14.44 -4.36
CA VAL A 171 -10.25 -14.53 -2.90
C VAL A 171 -10.57 -13.21 -2.20
N GLU A 172 -10.61 -12.12 -2.96
CA GLU A 172 -10.95 -10.78 -2.49
C GLU A 172 -11.77 -10.02 -3.55
N PRO A 173 -13.07 -10.37 -3.73
CA PRO A 173 -13.86 -9.94 -4.86
C PRO A 173 -13.95 -8.41 -5.03
N PHE A 174 -13.78 -7.96 -6.26
CA PHE A 174 -14.14 -6.61 -6.67
C PHE A 174 -15.66 -6.42 -6.58
N THR A 175 -16.07 -5.22 -6.12
CA THR A 175 -17.48 -4.82 -6.11
C THR A 175 -17.62 -3.36 -6.55
N GLU A 176 -18.76 -3.01 -7.14
CA GLU A 176 -19.07 -1.62 -7.47
C GLU A 176 -19.09 -0.72 -6.23
N ALA A 177 -19.41 -1.24 -5.05
CA ALA A 177 -19.35 -0.49 -3.81
C ALA A 177 -17.92 -0.08 -3.44
N LYS A 178 -16.94 -0.96 -3.67
CA LYS A 178 -15.50 -0.64 -3.48
C LYS A 178 -15.05 0.46 -4.46
N ARG A 179 -15.50 0.39 -5.72
CA ARG A 179 -15.19 1.40 -6.74
C ARG A 179 -15.88 2.74 -6.46
N ALA A 180 -17.11 2.71 -5.99
CA ALA A 180 -17.93 3.91 -5.73
C ALA A 180 -17.36 4.81 -4.62
N MET A 181 -16.46 4.30 -3.77
CA MET A 181 -15.74 5.12 -2.79
C MET A 181 -14.68 6.04 -3.42
N LEU A 182 -14.29 5.79 -4.67
CA LEU A 182 -13.34 6.59 -5.42
C LEU A 182 -14.06 7.75 -6.13
N THR A 183 -13.49 8.95 -6.08
CA THR A 183 -13.96 10.09 -6.87
C THR A 183 -13.55 9.97 -8.34
N ARG A 184 -12.46 9.24 -8.62
CA ARG A 184 -12.03 8.82 -9.97
C ARG A 184 -11.40 7.44 -9.92
N ALA A 185 -11.61 6.67 -10.98
CA ALA A 185 -11.05 5.32 -11.15
C ALA A 185 -10.76 5.06 -12.63
N ALA A 186 -9.56 4.63 -12.94
CA ALA A 186 -9.20 4.15 -14.28
C ALA A 186 -9.91 2.83 -14.60
N ASP A 187 -10.01 2.53 -15.88
CA ASP A 187 -10.41 1.20 -16.32
C ASP A 187 -9.21 0.24 -16.31
N LEU A 188 -9.50 -1.04 -16.08
CA LEU A 188 -8.47 -2.08 -16.04
C LEU A 188 -7.64 -2.14 -17.32
N ASP A 189 -8.30 -2.04 -18.50
CA ASP A 189 -7.61 -2.09 -19.78
C ASP A 189 -6.64 -0.91 -19.98
N GLU A 190 -6.94 0.27 -19.43
CA GLU A 190 -6.03 1.41 -19.44
C GLU A 190 -4.81 1.15 -18.56
N PHE A 191 -5.04 0.62 -17.36
CA PHE A 191 -3.98 0.25 -16.44
C PHE A 191 -3.05 -0.82 -17.02
N LEU A 192 -3.60 -1.91 -17.58
CA LEU A 192 -2.82 -3.00 -18.17
C LEU A 192 -1.93 -2.56 -19.35
N ARG A 193 -2.28 -1.48 -20.04
CA ARG A 193 -1.44 -0.90 -21.11
C ARG A 193 -0.21 -0.17 -20.61
N VAL A 194 -0.25 0.36 -19.38
CA VAL A 194 0.85 1.15 -18.81
C VAL A 194 1.69 0.38 -17.80
N TRP A 195 1.14 -0.65 -17.15
CA TRP A 195 1.88 -1.47 -16.18
C TRP A 195 3.00 -2.27 -16.85
N LYS A 196 4.19 -2.21 -16.26
CA LYS A 196 5.39 -2.88 -16.77
C LYS A 196 5.69 -4.10 -15.89
N TRP A 197 5.29 -5.27 -16.37
CA TRP A 197 5.54 -6.53 -15.66
C TRP A 197 7.03 -6.80 -15.48
N GLY A 198 7.44 -7.10 -14.24
CA GLY A 198 8.83 -7.40 -13.91
C GLY A 198 9.80 -6.23 -14.08
N ASP A 199 9.31 -5.01 -14.22
CA ASP A 199 10.09 -3.80 -14.39
C ASP A 199 9.61 -2.67 -13.47
N TRP A 200 10.28 -1.54 -13.50
CA TRP A 200 10.01 -0.39 -12.66
C TRP A 200 8.76 0.38 -13.13
N ASN A 201 7.86 0.64 -12.18
CA ASN A 201 6.66 1.43 -12.38
C ASN A 201 6.73 2.67 -11.49
N GLU A 202 6.58 3.85 -12.08
CA GLU A 202 6.57 5.12 -11.35
C GLU A 202 5.18 5.36 -10.74
N PHE A 203 5.15 5.58 -9.44
CA PHE A 203 4.00 6.07 -8.69
C PHE A 203 4.20 7.55 -8.40
N ARG A 204 3.21 8.36 -8.71
CA ARG A 204 3.11 9.75 -8.28
C ARG A 204 1.85 9.90 -7.44
N ILE A 205 2.03 10.36 -6.21
CA ILE A 205 0.98 10.43 -5.19
C ILE A 205 0.90 11.86 -4.70
N ARG A 206 -0.23 12.51 -4.89
CA ARG A 206 -0.51 13.84 -4.37
C ARG A 206 -1.49 13.73 -3.22
N CYS A 207 -1.11 14.27 -2.04
CA CYS A 207 -1.87 14.23 -0.80
C CYS A 207 -2.05 15.66 -0.31
N VAL A 208 -3.29 16.16 -0.22
CA VAL A 208 -3.58 17.57 0.12
C VAL A 208 -4.75 17.67 1.06
N GLY A 209 -4.58 18.48 2.11
CA GLY A 209 -5.60 18.78 3.11
C GLY A 209 -5.42 18.04 4.43
N ALA A 210 -5.96 18.57 5.51
CA ALA A 210 -5.87 17.96 6.83
C ALA A 210 -6.61 16.60 6.90
N LEU A 211 -7.73 16.47 6.21
CA LEU A 211 -8.39 15.22 5.85
C LEU A 211 -8.23 15.09 4.34
N PRO A 212 -7.22 14.32 3.86
CA PRO A 212 -6.68 14.56 2.54
C PRO A 212 -7.56 14.07 1.40
N ALA A 213 -7.59 14.87 0.31
CA ALA A 213 -7.82 14.35 -1.02
C ALA A 213 -6.49 13.75 -1.54
N VAL A 214 -6.55 12.53 -2.07
CA VAL A 214 -5.36 11.81 -2.56
C VAL A 214 -5.59 11.36 -3.99
N THR A 215 -4.63 11.71 -4.86
CA THR A 215 -4.62 11.32 -6.27
C THR A 215 -3.40 10.46 -6.55
N VAL A 216 -3.59 9.34 -7.24
CA VAL A 216 -2.53 8.38 -7.62
C VAL A 216 -2.42 8.28 -9.14
N TRP A 217 -1.22 8.52 -9.65
CA TRP A 217 -0.84 8.22 -11.03
C TRP A 217 0.19 7.09 -11.04
N ILE A 218 0.10 6.21 -12.02
CA ILE A 218 1.07 5.15 -12.28
C ILE A 218 1.48 5.22 -13.75
N ASN A 219 2.76 5.41 -14.01
CA ASN A 219 3.30 5.61 -15.37
C ASN A 219 2.48 6.65 -16.16
N ASP A 220 2.21 7.81 -15.53
CA ASP A 220 1.41 8.93 -16.02
C ASP A 220 -0.11 8.68 -16.17
N LEU A 221 -0.61 7.46 -16.00
CA LEU A 221 -2.05 7.20 -15.95
C LEU A 221 -2.60 7.60 -14.58
N LEU A 222 -3.65 8.45 -14.53
CA LEU A 222 -4.42 8.65 -13.32
C LEU A 222 -5.22 7.39 -13.03
N VAL A 223 -4.81 6.64 -11.97
CA VAL A 223 -5.40 5.33 -11.64
C VAL A 223 -6.57 5.49 -10.68
N ALA A 224 -6.40 6.27 -9.61
CA ALA A 224 -7.47 6.47 -8.65
C ALA A 224 -7.34 7.82 -7.92
N GLU A 225 -8.49 8.31 -7.46
CA GLU A 225 -8.59 9.48 -6.59
C GLU A 225 -9.63 9.22 -5.51
N ILE A 226 -9.31 9.62 -4.27
CA ILE A 226 -10.20 9.53 -3.11
C ILE A 226 -10.20 10.86 -2.36
N ASP A 227 -11.34 11.27 -1.82
CA ASP A 227 -11.46 12.41 -0.93
C ASP A 227 -11.98 11.92 0.43
N LEU A 228 -11.10 11.91 1.43
CA LEU A 228 -11.45 11.44 2.77
C LEU A 228 -12.47 12.36 3.47
N ALA A 229 -12.61 13.62 3.03
CA ALA A 229 -13.60 14.53 3.61
C ALA A 229 -15.03 14.18 3.18
N THR A 230 -15.21 13.52 2.05
CA THR A 230 -16.52 13.17 1.48
C THR A 230 -16.73 11.66 1.37
N LEU A 231 -15.77 10.85 1.85
CA LEU A 231 -15.84 9.40 1.82
C LEU A 231 -17.06 8.89 2.62
N GLU A 232 -17.83 8.02 1.97
CA GLU A 232 -18.91 7.25 2.61
C GLU A 232 -18.49 5.77 2.72
N ALA A 233 -18.21 5.31 3.95
CA ALA A 233 -17.88 3.91 4.23
C ALA A 233 -18.46 3.52 5.61
N PRO A 234 -18.73 2.21 5.84
CA PRO A 234 -19.14 1.74 7.15
C PRO A 234 -18.14 2.10 8.25
N ASN A 235 -18.62 2.59 9.39
CA ASN A 235 -17.81 3.00 10.55
C ASN A 235 -16.80 4.15 10.26
N TYR A 236 -16.92 4.83 9.13
CA TYR A 236 -16.09 5.97 8.80
C TYR A 236 -16.73 7.25 9.34
N ASP A 237 -16.01 7.95 10.22
CA ASP A 237 -16.36 9.29 10.71
C ASP A 237 -15.22 10.23 10.34
N PRO A 238 -15.44 11.17 9.41
CA PRO A 238 -14.40 12.08 8.92
C PRO A 238 -13.82 12.95 10.03
N GLN A 239 -14.60 13.39 11.00
CA GLN A 239 -14.10 14.20 12.11
C GLN A 239 -13.20 13.37 13.04
N ALA A 240 -13.63 12.18 13.43
CA ALA A 240 -12.85 11.29 14.27
C ALA A 240 -11.53 10.86 13.58
N VAL A 241 -11.58 10.59 12.28
CA VAL A 241 -10.40 10.26 11.48
C VAL A 241 -9.44 11.45 11.38
N GLN A 242 -9.92 12.66 11.16
CA GLN A 242 -9.08 13.85 11.11
C GLN A 242 -8.39 14.12 12.44
N GLU A 243 -9.11 14.01 13.54
CA GLU A 243 -8.55 14.19 14.89
C GLU A 243 -7.51 13.10 15.20
N PHE A 244 -7.76 11.87 14.75
CA PHE A 244 -6.89 10.73 15.00
C PHE A 244 -5.60 10.76 14.18
N LEU A 245 -5.67 11.02 12.87
CA LEU A 245 -4.50 11.07 11.99
C LEU A 245 -3.70 12.36 12.16
N GLY A 246 -4.36 13.48 12.46
CA GLY A 246 -3.74 14.80 12.46
C GLY A 246 -3.41 15.33 11.05
N PRO A 247 -2.77 16.53 10.98
CA PRO A 247 -2.52 17.21 9.70
C PRO A 247 -1.27 16.69 8.96
N ALA A 248 -0.46 15.85 9.58
CA ALA A 248 0.76 15.28 9.04
C ALA A 248 0.99 13.88 9.60
N GLY A 249 1.77 13.07 8.92
CA GLY A 249 2.16 11.74 9.37
C GLY A 249 3.27 11.16 8.51
N ARG A 250 3.69 9.96 8.86
CA ARG A 250 4.81 9.26 8.23
C ARG A 250 4.44 8.70 6.87
N ILE A 251 5.46 8.49 6.05
CA ILE A 251 5.39 7.64 4.87
C ILE A 251 6.02 6.29 5.23
N ALA A 252 5.44 5.18 4.77
CA ALA A 252 6.06 3.88 4.93
C ALA A 252 5.92 3.03 3.68
N PHE A 253 6.90 2.16 3.44
CA PHE A 253 6.82 1.07 2.49
C PHE A 253 6.57 -0.23 3.24
N GLU A 254 5.82 -1.13 2.63
CA GLU A 254 5.32 -2.32 3.29
C GLU A 254 5.90 -3.60 2.71
N VAL A 255 6.14 -4.57 3.57
CA VAL A 255 6.16 -6.00 3.27
C VAL A 255 4.95 -6.59 4.00
N HIS A 256 3.98 -7.10 3.25
CA HIS A 256 2.77 -7.66 3.86
C HIS A 256 3.06 -9.03 4.50
N ASP A 257 2.32 -9.35 5.55
CA ASP A 257 2.25 -10.71 6.10
C ASP A 257 1.42 -11.63 5.18
N ASN A 258 1.56 -12.94 5.40
CA ASN A 258 0.68 -13.91 4.79
C ASN A 258 -0.55 -14.04 5.70
N ASP A 259 -1.57 -13.23 5.44
CA ASP A 259 -2.84 -13.23 6.16
C ASP A 259 -3.32 -14.67 6.39
N PRO A 260 -3.64 -15.05 7.65
CA PRO A 260 -4.11 -16.40 7.95
C PRO A 260 -5.49 -16.71 7.39
N ALA A 261 -6.17 -15.75 6.75
CA ALA A 261 -7.45 -16.00 6.11
C ALA A 261 -7.34 -17.08 5.03
N PRO A 262 -8.23 -18.08 5.02
CA PRO A 262 -8.21 -19.16 4.04
C PRO A 262 -8.23 -18.64 2.60
N GLY A 263 -7.28 -19.11 1.78
CA GLY A 263 -7.16 -18.75 0.37
C GLY A 263 -6.33 -17.49 0.08
N LEU A 264 -5.88 -16.77 1.11
CA LEU A 264 -5.00 -15.61 0.93
C LEU A 264 -3.53 -15.91 1.26
N ALA A 265 -3.26 -16.76 2.27
CA ALA A 265 -1.95 -16.91 2.90
C ALA A 265 -0.78 -17.05 1.90
N GLU A 266 -0.78 -18.07 1.06
CA GLU A 266 0.31 -18.35 0.12
C GLU A 266 0.23 -17.47 -1.15
N GLU A 267 -0.92 -16.89 -1.44
CA GLU A 267 -1.13 -16.02 -2.59
C GLU A 267 -0.70 -14.57 -2.32
N ARG A 268 -0.46 -14.19 -1.06
CA ARG A 268 -0.05 -12.83 -0.74
C ARG A 268 1.42 -12.57 -0.98
N TRP A 269 2.29 -13.47 -0.53
CA TRP A 269 3.72 -13.25 -0.60
C TRP A 269 4.45 -14.58 -0.79
N ALA A 270 5.15 -14.72 -1.93
CA ALA A 270 5.98 -15.90 -2.16
C ALA A 270 7.21 -15.88 -1.24
N PRO A 271 7.71 -17.05 -0.78
CA PRO A 271 8.80 -17.11 0.21
C PRO A 271 10.05 -16.29 -0.13
N ASP A 272 10.42 -16.25 -1.42
CA ASP A 272 11.63 -15.54 -1.89
C ASP A 272 11.30 -14.20 -2.57
N ALA A 273 10.04 -13.77 -2.54
CA ALA A 273 9.62 -12.52 -3.17
C ALA A 273 10.22 -11.30 -2.48
N ALA A 274 10.36 -10.24 -3.26
CA ALA A 274 10.79 -8.94 -2.78
C ALA A 274 9.99 -7.83 -3.45
N CYS A 275 9.80 -6.74 -2.74
CA CYS A 275 9.44 -5.47 -3.37
C CYS A 275 10.64 -4.53 -3.33
N ARG A 276 10.88 -3.84 -4.45
CA ARG A 276 12.01 -2.92 -4.64
C ARG A 276 11.52 -1.52 -4.90
N TRP A 277 12.16 -0.55 -4.26
CA TRP A 277 11.81 0.86 -4.33
C TRP A 277 13.04 1.69 -4.66
N ARG A 278 12.93 2.65 -5.59
CA ARG A 278 14.02 3.57 -5.91
C ARG A 278 13.51 4.95 -6.33
N ASN A 279 14.41 5.90 -6.48
CA ASN A 279 14.12 7.25 -6.96
C ASN A 279 13.01 7.97 -6.17
N ALA A 280 12.81 7.58 -4.88
CA ALA A 280 11.83 8.22 -4.03
C ALA A 280 12.23 9.67 -3.76
N ARG A 281 11.34 10.58 -4.11
CA ARG A 281 11.49 12.02 -3.93
C ARG A 281 10.16 12.65 -3.57
N ILE A 282 10.21 13.69 -2.76
CA ILE A 282 9.02 14.36 -2.24
C ILE A 282 9.12 15.86 -2.40
N ALA A 283 8.01 16.49 -2.72
CA ALA A 283 7.84 17.92 -2.67
C ALA A 283 6.76 18.28 -1.65
N ARG A 284 7.04 19.20 -0.75
CA ARG A 284 6.07 19.78 0.19
C ARG A 284 5.23 20.81 -0.57
N LEU A 285 3.91 20.82 -0.37
CA LEU A 285 2.96 21.69 -1.04
C LEU A 285 2.48 22.81 -0.12
#